data_2e0df2eb646aab8a87f52f0dea68c7e0
#
_entry.id   2e0df2eb646aab8a87f52f0dea68c7e0
#
_cell.length_a   1.000
_cell.length_b   1.000
_cell.length_c   1.000
_cell.angle_alpha   90.00
_cell.angle_beta   90.00
_cell.angle_gamma   90.00
#
_symmetry.space_group_name_H-M   'P 1'
#
loop_
_entity.id
_entity.type
_entity.pdbx_description
1 polymer ?
#
loop_
_entity_poly.entity_id
_entity_poly.type
_entity_poly.pdbx_seq_one_letter_code
_entity_poly.pdbx_strand_id
1 'polypeptide(L)'
;GSSLKLKIEAINRSIIPMVLKSVTTMPNQSTTLQNATLQPNKLLNFALDLQLPETIAYTQPYWLAEEATVGMYTVSNPTEIGLPEKERDAKVVFTVSIEGVEIPFERTVVYKYNDDVKGEMYNFLDIVPEATSTFTEKVLLFTNEKSKTVGVKVKAGKDAIKGIVQLDLGKDWKINPAFIEVN
;
A
#
# COMPACT_ATOMS: atom_id res chain seq x y z
N GLY A 1 -13.73 -0.66 -3.60
CA GLY A 1 -12.55 -0.24 -4.34
C GLY A 1 -12.42 1.27 -4.40
N SER A 2 -11.21 1.76 -4.52
CA SER A 2 -10.91 3.20 -4.59
C SER A 2 -10.35 3.56 -5.96
N SER A 3 -10.69 4.76 -6.46
CA SER A 3 -10.11 5.32 -7.68
C SER A 3 -9.13 6.43 -7.30
N LEU A 4 -7.94 6.38 -7.87
CA LEU A 4 -6.89 7.37 -7.68
C LEU A 4 -6.52 7.98 -9.04
N LYS A 5 -6.41 9.29 -9.10
CA LYS A 5 -5.93 9.99 -10.29
C LYS A 5 -4.41 10.08 -10.26
N LEU A 6 -3.76 9.40 -11.20
CA LEU A 6 -2.31 9.44 -11.38
C LEU A 6 -1.92 10.56 -12.32
N LYS A 7 -0.89 11.30 -11.97
CA LYS A 7 -0.19 12.20 -12.88
C LYS A 7 1.01 11.45 -13.45
N ILE A 8 1.02 11.27 -14.75
CA ILE A 8 2.08 10.57 -15.48
C ILE A 8 3.01 11.58 -16.12
N GLU A 9 4.30 11.39 -15.91
CA GLU A 9 5.36 12.18 -16.53
C GLU A 9 6.35 11.25 -17.22
N ALA A 10 6.61 11.50 -18.51
CA ALA A 10 7.59 10.77 -19.29
C ALA A 10 8.49 11.74 -20.05
N ILE A 11 9.79 11.50 -20.03
CA ILE A 11 10.76 12.34 -20.69
C ILE A 11 11.87 11.48 -21.29
N ASN A 12 12.17 11.72 -22.57
CA ASN A 12 13.33 11.14 -23.25
C ASN A 12 14.54 12.06 -22.99
N ARG A 13 15.54 11.57 -22.26
CA ARG A 13 16.78 12.31 -21.97
C ARG A 13 17.90 12.01 -22.98
N SER A 14 17.60 11.27 -24.04
CA SER A 14 18.55 10.93 -25.11
C SER A 14 18.15 11.59 -26.42
N ILE A 15 19.01 11.47 -27.42
CA ILE A 15 18.72 11.84 -28.82
C ILE A 15 18.10 10.70 -29.61
N ILE A 16 18.05 9.48 -29.04
CA ILE A 16 17.49 8.30 -29.70
C ILE A 16 15.96 8.46 -29.80
N PRO A 17 15.36 8.27 -30.97
CA PRO A 17 13.91 8.32 -31.11
C PRO A 17 13.22 7.25 -30.25
N MET A 18 12.24 7.67 -29.47
CA MET A 18 11.44 6.79 -28.61
C MET A 18 9.97 7.09 -28.79
N VAL A 19 9.16 6.04 -28.73
CA VAL A 19 7.69 6.14 -28.76
C VAL A 19 7.11 5.47 -27.52
N LEU A 20 6.37 6.20 -26.72
CA LEU A 20 5.56 5.63 -25.66
C LEU A 20 4.34 4.95 -26.31
N LYS A 21 4.34 3.62 -26.36
CA LYS A 21 3.28 2.83 -27.00
C LYS A 21 2.04 2.74 -26.14
N SER A 22 2.24 2.38 -24.88
CA SER A 22 1.13 2.21 -23.92
C SER A 22 1.59 2.44 -22.50
N VAL A 23 0.60 2.66 -21.63
CA VAL A 23 0.75 2.71 -20.19
C VAL A 23 -0.29 1.78 -19.57
N THR A 24 0.17 0.83 -18.76
CA THR A 24 -0.69 -0.12 -18.06
C THR A 24 -0.62 0.12 -16.57
N THR A 25 -1.79 0.29 -15.93
CA THR A 25 -1.91 0.44 -14.48
C THR A 25 -2.13 -0.93 -13.82
N MET A 26 -1.44 -1.19 -12.72
CA MET A 26 -1.55 -2.40 -11.91
C MET A 26 -2.16 -2.05 -10.54
N PRO A 27 -2.96 -2.94 -9.91
CA PRO A 27 -3.14 -4.36 -10.24
C PRO A 27 -4.26 -4.65 -11.24
N ASN A 28 -5.08 -3.67 -11.64
CA ASN A 28 -6.25 -3.91 -12.50
C ASN A 28 -5.92 -4.14 -13.98
N GLN A 29 -4.65 -4.10 -14.37
CA GLN A 29 -4.15 -4.33 -15.73
C GLN A 29 -4.86 -3.48 -16.81
N SER A 30 -5.27 -2.24 -16.46
CA SER A 30 -5.88 -1.33 -17.41
C SER A 30 -4.83 -0.69 -18.30
N THR A 31 -4.92 -0.92 -19.61
CA THR A 31 -3.96 -0.43 -20.60
C THR A 31 -4.55 0.73 -21.38
N THR A 32 -3.83 1.82 -21.45
CA THR A 32 -4.13 2.98 -22.30
C THR A 32 -3.08 3.10 -23.39
N LEU A 33 -3.52 3.10 -24.65
CA LEU A 33 -2.63 3.32 -25.78
C LEU A 33 -2.29 4.80 -25.92
N GLN A 34 -1.02 5.13 -26.05
CA GLN A 34 -0.54 6.49 -26.20
C GLN A 34 -0.02 6.76 -27.61
N ASN A 35 0.82 5.86 -28.16
CA ASN A 35 1.53 6.03 -29.42
C ASN A 35 2.16 7.42 -29.61
N ALA A 36 2.67 7.98 -28.49
CA ALA A 36 3.23 9.32 -28.44
C ALA A 36 4.74 9.32 -28.62
N THR A 37 5.24 10.13 -29.54
CA THR A 37 6.69 10.33 -29.70
C THR A 37 7.24 11.09 -28.50
N LEU A 38 8.25 10.51 -27.83
CA LEU A 38 8.99 11.16 -26.75
C LEU A 38 10.13 11.99 -27.34
N GLN A 39 9.88 13.27 -27.56
CA GLN A 39 10.91 14.18 -28.09
C GLN A 39 12.03 14.39 -27.05
N PRO A 40 13.30 14.53 -27.51
CA PRO A 40 14.43 14.77 -26.62
C PRO A 40 14.19 15.99 -25.69
N ASN A 41 14.36 15.76 -24.39
CA ASN A 41 14.21 16.76 -23.32
C ASN A 41 12.87 17.51 -23.27
N LYS A 42 11.81 16.97 -23.89
CA LYS A 42 10.45 17.48 -23.75
C LYS A 42 9.65 16.58 -22.83
N LEU A 43 9.00 17.19 -21.87
CA LEU A 43 8.11 16.50 -20.94
C LEU A 43 6.79 16.17 -21.63
N LEU A 44 6.42 14.89 -21.64
CA LEU A 44 5.06 14.42 -21.91
C LEU A 44 4.37 14.20 -20.57
N ASN A 45 3.23 14.86 -20.36
CA ASN A 45 2.42 14.65 -19.16
C ASN A 45 0.96 14.40 -19.51
N PHE A 46 0.30 13.58 -18.74
CA PHE A 46 -1.13 13.26 -18.82
C PHE A 46 -1.62 12.62 -17.53
N ALA A 47 -2.92 12.43 -17.39
CA ALA A 47 -3.51 11.78 -16.23
C ALA A 47 -4.11 10.44 -16.62
N LEU A 48 -4.04 9.47 -15.69
CA LEU A 48 -4.71 8.18 -15.77
C LEU A 48 -5.41 7.88 -14.45
N ASP A 49 -6.49 7.11 -14.52
CA ASP A 49 -7.16 6.61 -13.33
C ASP A 49 -6.65 5.22 -12.98
N LEU A 50 -6.18 5.07 -11.74
CA LEU A 50 -5.83 3.78 -11.14
C LEU A 50 -7.02 3.31 -10.31
N GLN A 51 -7.59 2.16 -10.67
CA GLN A 51 -8.61 1.49 -9.89
C GLN A 51 -7.98 0.47 -8.95
N LEU A 52 -8.20 0.64 -7.65
CA LEU A 52 -7.76 -0.33 -6.64
C LEU A 52 -8.95 -1.25 -6.31
N PRO A 53 -8.82 -2.57 -6.49
CA PRO A 53 -9.88 -3.51 -6.14
C PRO A 53 -10.10 -3.53 -4.62
N GLU A 54 -11.32 -3.87 -4.18
CA GLU A 54 -11.61 -4.01 -2.74
C GLU A 54 -10.82 -5.15 -2.08
N THR A 55 -10.41 -6.12 -2.88
CA THR A 55 -9.65 -7.30 -2.43
C THR A 55 -8.14 -7.06 -2.36
N ILE A 56 -7.67 -5.83 -2.65
CA ILE A 56 -6.24 -5.54 -2.57
C ILE A 56 -5.73 -5.74 -1.13
N ALA A 57 -4.60 -6.43 -1.00
CA ALA A 57 -4.01 -6.69 0.30
C ALA A 57 -3.50 -5.41 0.98
N TYR A 58 -3.56 -5.37 2.31
CA TYR A 58 -2.94 -4.30 3.06
C TYR A 58 -1.41 -4.32 2.90
N THR A 59 -0.83 -3.13 2.85
CA THR A 59 0.62 -2.98 2.85
C THR A 59 1.15 -3.30 4.24
N GLN A 60 2.01 -4.31 4.33
CA GLN A 60 2.65 -4.72 5.57
C GLN A 60 4.00 -5.37 5.27
N PRO A 61 4.93 -5.42 6.24
CA PRO A 61 6.16 -6.18 6.09
C PRO A 61 5.85 -7.65 5.79
N TYR A 62 6.52 -8.24 4.80
CA TYR A 62 6.25 -9.63 4.39
C TYR A 62 6.50 -10.64 5.51
N TRP A 63 7.43 -10.34 6.42
CA TRP A 63 7.72 -11.20 7.59
C TRP A 63 6.71 -11.10 8.73
N LEU A 64 5.77 -10.15 8.66
CA LEU A 64 4.65 -9.99 9.60
C LEU A 64 3.30 -10.34 8.98
N ALA A 65 3.29 -10.81 7.73
CA ALA A 65 2.05 -11.13 7.01
C ALA A 65 1.38 -12.40 7.56
N GLU A 66 2.16 -13.29 8.14
CA GLU A 66 1.70 -14.54 8.73
C GLU A 66 2.12 -14.65 10.19
N GLU A 67 1.41 -15.50 10.92
CA GLU A 67 1.71 -15.76 12.32
C GLU A 67 3.11 -16.39 12.47
N ALA A 68 3.92 -15.79 13.32
CA ALA A 68 5.26 -16.28 13.59
C ALA A 68 5.23 -17.53 14.49
N THR A 69 6.17 -18.42 14.29
CA THR A 69 6.43 -19.50 15.24
C THR A 69 7.35 -19.03 16.36
N VAL A 70 7.59 -19.89 17.36
CA VAL A 70 8.55 -19.56 18.44
C VAL A 70 9.95 -19.39 17.85
N GLY A 71 10.41 -18.14 17.82
CA GLY A 71 11.75 -17.78 17.37
C GLY A 71 11.96 -17.60 15.87
N MET A 72 10.92 -17.78 15.02
CA MET A 72 11.05 -17.60 13.57
C MET A 72 9.82 -16.97 12.95
N TYR A 73 10.04 -16.10 11.95
CA TYR A 73 8.96 -15.60 11.09
C TYR A 73 8.55 -16.67 10.06
N THR A 74 7.28 -16.68 9.72
CA THR A 74 6.76 -17.48 8.61
C THR A 74 6.69 -16.60 7.36
N VAL A 75 7.33 -17.03 6.28
CA VAL A 75 7.33 -16.31 5.00
C VAL A 75 6.96 -17.30 3.90
N SER A 76 5.76 -17.14 3.34
CA SER A 76 5.23 -18.05 2.30
C SER A 76 5.93 -17.90 0.96
N ASN A 77 6.42 -16.71 0.65
CA ASN A 77 7.14 -16.45 -0.59
C ASN A 77 8.65 -16.32 -0.34
N PRO A 78 9.46 -17.37 -0.59
CA PRO A 78 10.89 -17.30 -0.33
C PRO A 78 11.64 -16.23 -1.13
N THR A 79 11.09 -15.75 -2.24
CA THR A 79 11.74 -14.71 -3.06
C THR A 79 11.71 -13.33 -2.40
N GLU A 80 10.87 -13.13 -1.39
CA GLU A 80 10.80 -11.90 -0.60
C GLU A 80 11.88 -11.84 0.48
N ILE A 81 12.45 -13.00 0.86
CA ILE A 81 13.46 -13.08 1.92
C ILE A 81 14.72 -12.30 1.52
N GLY A 82 15.07 -11.32 2.33
CA GLY A 82 16.22 -10.43 2.09
C GLY A 82 15.88 -9.13 1.38
N LEU A 83 14.64 -8.95 0.90
CA LEU A 83 14.18 -7.64 0.44
C LEU A 83 13.98 -6.70 1.64
N PRO A 84 14.28 -5.39 1.48
CA PRO A 84 14.03 -4.42 2.55
C PRO A 84 12.54 -4.24 2.84
N GLU A 85 11.70 -4.39 1.83
CA GLU A 85 10.23 -4.31 1.90
C GLU A 85 9.60 -5.18 0.82
N LYS A 86 8.32 -5.54 1.02
CA LYS A 86 7.50 -6.13 -0.05
C LYS A 86 7.29 -5.11 -1.16
N GLU A 87 7.37 -5.56 -2.41
CA GLU A 87 7.01 -4.72 -3.56
C GLU A 87 5.55 -4.26 -3.47
N ARG A 88 5.29 -3.01 -3.85
CA ARG A 88 3.93 -2.44 -3.87
C ARG A 88 3.15 -2.95 -5.07
N ASP A 89 1.89 -3.30 -4.87
CA ASP A 89 1.01 -3.79 -5.95
C ASP A 89 0.59 -2.65 -6.91
N ALA A 90 0.52 -1.41 -6.41
CA ALA A 90 0.21 -0.24 -7.22
C ALA A 90 1.41 0.20 -8.04
N LYS A 91 1.41 -0.15 -9.32
CA LYS A 91 2.48 0.11 -10.27
C LYS A 91 1.95 0.59 -11.61
N VAL A 92 2.82 1.19 -12.38
CA VAL A 92 2.57 1.59 -13.77
C VAL A 92 3.65 1.01 -14.67
N VAL A 93 3.26 0.32 -15.72
CA VAL A 93 4.16 -0.24 -16.73
C VAL A 93 4.06 0.61 -17.99
N PHE A 94 5.18 1.19 -18.40
CA PHE A 94 5.33 1.96 -19.63
C PHE A 94 5.93 1.06 -20.70
N THR A 95 5.24 0.84 -21.79
CA THR A 95 5.82 0.16 -22.95
C THR A 95 6.39 1.20 -23.91
N VAL A 96 7.70 1.23 -24.02
CA VAL A 96 8.41 2.18 -24.87
C VAL A 96 9.05 1.44 -26.04
N SER A 97 8.81 1.93 -27.27
CA SER A 97 9.46 1.42 -28.46
C SER A 97 10.71 2.25 -28.75
N ILE A 98 11.86 1.57 -28.86
CA ILE A 98 13.18 2.14 -29.19
C ILE A 98 13.71 1.36 -30.37
N GLU A 99 13.91 2.02 -31.50
CA GLU A 99 14.37 1.40 -32.74
C GLU A 99 13.57 0.16 -33.20
N GLY A 100 12.25 0.17 -32.91
CA GLY A 100 11.34 -0.93 -33.21
C GLY A 100 11.25 -2.04 -32.15
N VAL A 101 12.07 -1.99 -31.12
CA VAL A 101 12.02 -2.93 -29.98
C VAL A 101 11.16 -2.35 -28.87
N GLU A 102 10.18 -3.10 -28.39
CA GLU A 102 9.35 -2.70 -27.26
C GLU A 102 9.96 -3.15 -25.94
N ILE A 103 10.14 -2.20 -25.01
CA ILE A 103 10.76 -2.41 -23.71
C ILE A 103 9.78 -1.94 -22.64
N PRO A 104 9.41 -2.79 -21.68
CA PRO A 104 8.59 -2.40 -20.54
C PRO A 104 9.46 -1.73 -19.45
N PHE A 105 8.97 -0.60 -18.94
CA PHE A 105 9.53 0.09 -17.77
C PHE A 105 8.49 0.14 -16.66
N GLU A 106 8.78 -0.47 -15.55
CA GLU A 106 7.91 -0.49 -14.38
C GLU A 106 8.27 0.63 -13.40
N ARG A 107 7.24 1.29 -12.84
CA ARG A 107 7.37 2.30 -11.79
C ARG A 107 6.29 2.11 -10.74
N THR A 108 6.70 2.11 -9.49
CA THR A 108 5.78 2.11 -8.34
C THR A 108 5.08 3.46 -8.24
N VAL A 109 3.81 3.44 -7.88
CA VAL A 109 3.03 4.67 -7.63
C VAL A 109 3.53 5.34 -6.36
N VAL A 110 3.81 6.64 -6.45
CA VAL A 110 4.32 7.43 -5.34
C VAL A 110 3.54 8.74 -5.19
N TYR A 111 3.44 9.23 -3.96
CA TYR A 111 3.05 10.60 -3.67
C TYR A 111 4.29 11.47 -3.63
N LYS A 112 4.37 12.40 -4.59
CA LYS A 112 5.49 13.34 -4.72
C LYS A 112 5.09 14.70 -4.15
N TYR A 113 5.93 15.26 -3.29
CA TYR A 113 5.73 16.59 -2.73
C TYR A 113 7.09 17.26 -2.50
N ASN A 114 7.07 18.60 -2.36
CA ASN A 114 8.25 19.36 -2.00
C ASN A 114 8.22 19.69 -0.50
N ASP A 115 9.31 19.40 0.18
CA ASP A 115 9.60 19.84 1.54
C ASP A 115 10.55 21.04 1.46
N ASP A 116 10.30 22.10 2.23
CA ASP A 116 11.06 23.34 2.16
C ASP A 116 12.54 23.18 2.57
N VAL A 117 12.86 22.13 3.33
CA VAL A 117 14.21 21.84 3.82
C VAL A 117 14.88 20.70 3.06
N LYS A 118 14.12 19.62 2.79
CA LYS A 118 14.63 18.38 2.19
C LYS A 118 14.51 18.35 0.67
N GLY A 119 13.77 19.29 0.08
CA GLY A 119 13.49 19.31 -1.35
C GLY A 119 12.42 18.33 -1.78
N GLU A 120 12.57 17.73 -2.95
CA GLU A 120 11.60 16.80 -3.52
C GLU A 120 11.58 15.47 -2.76
N MET A 121 10.41 15.12 -2.23
CA MET A 121 10.17 13.93 -1.43
C MET A 121 9.17 12.99 -2.11
N TYR A 122 9.34 11.68 -1.87
CA TYR A 122 8.50 10.62 -2.41
C TYR A 122 8.05 9.69 -1.30
N ASN A 123 6.73 9.44 -1.20
CA ASN A 123 6.16 8.41 -0.34
C ASN A 123 5.47 7.36 -1.20
N PHE A 124 5.68 6.10 -0.90
CA PHE A 124 4.96 5.02 -1.56
C PHE A 124 3.47 5.06 -1.20
N LEU A 125 2.64 4.58 -2.13
CA LEU A 125 1.23 4.36 -1.86
C LEU A 125 1.08 3.10 -0.99
N ASP A 126 0.64 3.29 0.24
CA ASP A 126 0.33 2.21 1.17
C ASP A 126 -1.18 1.97 1.24
N ILE A 127 -1.56 0.71 1.26
CA ILE A 127 -2.95 0.27 1.47
C ILE A 127 -3.08 -0.08 2.95
N VAL A 128 -3.91 0.68 3.65
CA VAL A 128 -4.08 0.56 5.10
C VAL A 128 -5.54 0.27 5.45
N PRO A 129 -5.82 -0.40 6.59
CA PRO A 129 -7.19 -0.63 7.03
C PRO A 129 -7.91 0.69 7.37
N GLU A 130 -9.23 0.70 7.25
CA GLU A 130 -10.06 1.87 7.59
C GLU A 130 -9.99 2.24 9.08
N ALA A 131 -9.67 1.28 9.93
CA ALA A 131 -9.44 1.49 11.36
C ALA A 131 -8.32 0.61 11.87
N THR A 132 -7.61 1.09 12.88
CA THR A 132 -6.63 0.31 13.63
C THR A 132 -6.97 0.35 15.11
N SER A 133 -6.67 -0.74 15.82
CA SER A 133 -6.85 -0.82 17.26
C SER A 133 -5.54 -1.18 17.96
N THR A 134 -5.33 -0.64 19.15
CA THR A 134 -4.17 -0.93 19.99
C THR A 134 -4.58 -0.96 21.45
N PHE A 135 -3.98 -1.86 22.24
CA PHE A 135 -4.12 -1.82 23.68
C PHE A 135 -3.36 -0.64 24.28
N THR A 136 -3.93 -0.01 25.30
CA THR A 136 -3.23 1.07 26.02
C THR A 136 -2.07 0.54 26.87
N GLU A 137 -2.16 -0.72 27.29
CA GLU A 137 -1.14 -1.40 28.06
C GLU A 137 -0.61 -2.61 27.28
N LYS A 138 0.71 -2.76 27.23
CA LYS A 138 1.34 -3.86 26.51
C LYS A 138 1.23 -5.20 27.22
N VAL A 139 1.13 -5.19 28.55
CA VAL A 139 1.06 -6.38 29.40
C VAL A 139 0.11 -6.13 30.55
N LEU A 140 -0.79 -7.07 30.77
CA LEU A 140 -1.72 -7.09 31.90
C LEU A 140 -1.43 -8.35 32.74
N LEU A 141 -1.02 -8.15 33.98
CA LEU A 141 -0.76 -9.24 34.93
C LEU A 141 -1.98 -9.50 35.79
N PHE A 142 -2.53 -10.68 35.72
CA PHE A 142 -3.61 -11.16 36.59
C PHE A 142 -3.02 -11.99 37.70
N THR A 143 -2.96 -11.44 38.92
CA THR A 143 -2.40 -12.11 40.12
C THR A 143 -3.49 -12.78 40.96
N ASN A 144 -4.74 -12.59 40.58
CA ASN A 144 -5.91 -13.17 41.25
C ASN A 144 -7.10 -13.18 40.26
N GLU A 145 -8.21 -13.74 40.67
CA GLU A 145 -9.43 -13.87 39.85
C GLU A 145 -10.26 -12.56 39.71
N LYS A 146 -9.73 -11.42 40.11
CA LYS A 146 -10.44 -10.14 39.99
C LYS A 146 -10.38 -9.65 38.56
N SER A 147 -11.50 -9.08 38.10
CA SER A 147 -11.56 -8.45 36.78
C SER A 147 -10.65 -7.22 36.71
N LYS A 148 -10.12 -6.97 35.50
CA LYS A 148 -9.36 -5.76 35.18
C LYS A 148 -9.98 -5.07 33.98
N THR A 149 -9.92 -3.75 33.99
CA THR A 149 -10.31 -2.94 32.83
C THR A 149 -9.16 -2.94 31.81
N VAL A 150 -9.49 -3.21 30.57
CA VAL A 150 -8.55 -3.18 29.44
C VAL A 150 -8.87 -1.97 28.58
N GLY A 151 -7.91 -1.07 28.43
CA GLY A 151 -8.06 0.08 27.55
C GLY A 151 -7.71 -0.29 26.11
N VAL A 152 -8.61 0.02 25.18
CA VAL A 152 -8.38 -0.14 23.74
C VAL A 152 -8.53 1.22 23.07
N LYS A 153 -7.50 1.63 22.33
CA LYS A 153 -7.51 2.83 21.51
C LYS A 153 -7.82 2.45 20.08
N VAL A 154 -8.92 2.98 19.53
CA VAL A 154 -9.28 2.85 18.12
C VAL A 154 -8.92 4.14 17.40
N LYS A 155 -8.24 4.02 16.27
CA LYS A 155 -7.90 5.14 15.38
C LYS A 155 -8.58 4.92 14.02
N ALA A 156 -9.46 5.84 13.65
CA ALA A 156 -10.05 5.90 12.31
C ALA A 156 -9.05 6.40 11.28
N GLY A 157 -9.05 5.80 10.09
CA GLY A 157 -8.29 6.25 8.93
C GLY A 157 -9.04 7.25 8.04
N LYS A 158 -10.35 7.48 8.33
CA LYS A 158 -11.23 8.44 7.67
C LYS A 158 -12.13 9.14 8.68
N ASP A 159 -12.80 10.22 8.26
CA ASP A 159 -13.55 11.13 9.17
C ASP A 159 -14.69 10.48 9.96
N ALA A 160 -15.32 9.44 9.41
CA ALA A 160 -16.38 8.73 10.09
C ALA A 160 -16.31 7.23 9.78
N ILE A 161 -16.21 6.43 10.83
CA ILE A 161 -16.33 4.98 10.75
C ILE A 161 -17.35 4.51 11.78
N LYS A 162 -18.05 3.43 11.44
CA LYS A 162 -18.91 2.70 12.37
C LYS A 162 -18.45 1.28 12.43
N GLY A 163 -18.45 0.72 13.61
CA GLY A 163 -18.00 -0.65 13.78
C GLY A 163 -18.18 -1.17 15.20
N ILE A 164 -17.67 -2.36 15.42
CA ILE A 164 -17.72 -3.04 16.72
C ILE A 164 -16.28 -3.35 17.14
N VAL A 165 -15.96 -3.04 18.37
CA VAL A 165 -14.72 -3.46 19.03
C VAL A 165 -15.04 -4.66 19.91
N GLN A 166 -14.40 -5.78 19.61
CA GLN A 166 -14.52 -7.02 20.35
C GLN A 166 -13.13 -7.58 20.67
N LEU A 167 -12.97 -8.15 21.86
CA LEU A 167 -11.77 -8.87 22.24
C LEU A 167 -11.98 -10.37 21.99
N ASP A 168 -10.99 -11.03 21.44
CA ASP A 168 -10.93 -12.49 21.34
C ASP A 168 -9.81 -13.00 22.24
N LEU A 169 -10.16 -13.57 23.40
CA LEU A 169 -9.23 -14.00 24.43
C LEU A 169 -9.30 -15.52 24.72
N GLY A 170 -10.04 -16.28 23.90
CA GLY A 170 -10.24 -17.70 24.12
C GLY A 170 -11.29 -18.03 25.22
N LYS A 171 -11.49 -19.34 25.44
CA LYS A 171 -12.66 -19.87 26.19
C LYS A 171 -12.62 -19.61 27.71
N ASP A 172 -11.46 -19.41 28.27
CA ASP A 172 -11.26 -19.30 29.73
C ASP A 172 -11.46 -17.87 30.26
N TRP A 173 -11.76 -16.92 29.36
CA TRP A 173 -11.93 -15.53 29.69
C TRP A 173 -13.39 -15.09 29.60
N LYS A 174 -13.81 -14.27 30.55
CA LYS A 174 -15.10 -13.57 30.50
C LYS A 174 -14.88 -12.09 30.24
N ILE A 175 -15.51 -11.60 29.18
CA ILE A 175 -15.40 -10.21 28.73
C ILE A 175 -16.72 -9.52 28.96
N ASN A 176 -16.69 -8.36 29.60
CA ASN A 176 -17.87 -7.54 29.86
C ASN A 176 -17.53 -6.04 29.64
N PRO A 177 -18.21 -5.32 28.73
CA PRO A 177 -19.20 -5.84 27.78
C PRO A 177 -18.56 -6.77 26.74
N ALA A 178 -19.34 -7.64 26.11
CA ALA A 178 -18.85 -8.56 25.10
C ALA A 178 -18.33 -7.82 23.85
N PHE A 179 -18.90 -6.66 23.55
CA PHE A 179 -18.46 -5.76 22.47
C PHE A 179 -18.82 -4.31 22.81
N ILE A 180 -18.19 -3.36 22.11
CA ILE A 180 -18.49 -1.93 22.22
C ILE A 180 -18.70 -1.41 20.80
N GLU A 181 -19.80 -0.72 20.55
CA GLU A 181 -20.04 -0.01 19.30
C GLU A 181 -19.25 1.31 19.28
N VAL A 182 -18.64 1.62 18.14
CA VAL A 182 -17.93 2.87 17.86
C VAL A 182 -18.57 3.57 16.66
N ASN A 183 -18.79 4.88 16.79
CA ASN A 183 -19.44 5.73 15.80
C ASN A 183 -18.59 6.97 15.53
#